data_4312c845c46f7f85b09088f2d9341b86
#
_entry.id   4312c845c46f7f85b09088f2d9341b86
#
_cell.length_a   1.000
_cell.length_b   1.000
_cell.length_c   1.000
_cell.angle_alpha   90.00
_cell.angle_beta   90.00
_cell.angle_gamma   90.00
#
_symmetry.space_group_name_H-M   'P 1'
#
loop_
_entity.id
_entity.type
_entity.pdbx_description
1 polymer ?
#
loop_
_entity_poly.entity_id
_entity_poly.type
_entity_poly.pdbx_seq_one_letter_code
_entity_poly.pdbx_strand_id
1 'polypeptide(L)'
;MVLLLDEYDVPVAKASNHHYYQEMLEVVKAMMSTALKDNNALQFAIITGCLKIAKESIFTGTNNFVSDTITSSRLNEYFGFTQDDVDRILRDADAKDHAEAMKYWYDGYHFA
;
A
#
# COMPACT_ATOMS: atom_id res chain seq x y z
N MET A 1 -20.33 3.39 6.73
CA MET A 1 -19.53 2.24 6.25
C MET A 1 -18.06 2.64 6.23
N VAL A 2 -17.17 1.72 6.61
CA VAL A 2 -15.72 1.84 6.41
C VAL A 2 -15.34 0.89 5.28
N LEU A 3 -14.53 1.34 4.32
CA LEU A 3 -14.00 0.53 3.23
C LEU A 3 -12.50 0.32 3.45
N LEU A 4 -12.08 -0.93 3.54
CA LEU A 4 -10.67 -1.33 3.56
C LEU A 4 -10.42 -2.17 2.31
N LEU A 5 -9.56 -1.70 1.43
CA LEU A 5 -9.22 -2.39 0.20
C LEU A 5 -7.71 -2.55 0.11
N ASP A 6 -7.27 -3.79 0.21
CA ASP A 6 -5.86 -4.15 0.10
C ASP A 6 -5.53 -4.65 -1.30
N GLU A 7 -4.32 -4.36 -1.76
CA GLU A 7 -3.80 -4.81 -3.06
C GLU A 7 -4.71 -4.47 -4.26
N TYR A 8 -5.22 -3.23 -4.33
CA TYR A 8 -6.14 -2.79 -5.39
C TYR A 8 -5.57 -2.95 -6.81
N ASP A 9 -4.27 -2.99 -6.95
CA ASP A 9 -3.52 -3.05 -8.20
C ASP A 9 -3.32 -4.49 -8.72
N VAL A 10 -3.45 -5.49 -7.87
CA VAL A 10 -3.20 -6.90 -8.23
C VAL A 10 -4.03 -7.38 -9.43
N PRO A 11 -5.34 -7.11 -9.54
CA PRO A 11 -6.12 -7.52 -10.72
C PRO A 11 -5.58 -6.92 -12.01
N VAL A 12 -5.18 -5.64 -11.98
CA VAL A 12 -4.65 -4.92 -13.14
C VAL A 12 -3.26 -5.43 -13.50
N ALA A 13 -2.40 -5.67 -12.52
CA ALA A 13 -1.07 -6.23 -12.71
C ALA A 13 -1.14 -7.63 -13.37
N LYS A 14 -2.04 -8.48 -12.91
CA LYS A 14 -2.27 -9.81 -13.51
C LYS A 14 -2.80 -9.72 -14.93
N ALA A 15 -3.72 -8.79 -15.19
CA ALA A 15 -4.30 -8.57 -16.52
C ALA A 15 -3.25 -8.15 -17.55
N SER A 16 -2.20 -7.44 -17.15
CA SER A 16 -1.10 -7.02 -18.00
C SER A 16 -0.40 -8.19 -18.69
N ASN A 17 -0.28 -9.33 -18.01
CA ASN A 17 0.36 -10.53 -18.54
C ASN A 17 -0.57 -11.36 -19.47
N HIS A 18 -1.85 -11.03 -19.53
CA HIS A 18 -2.89 -11.81 -20.23
C HIS A 18 -3.63 -11.03 -21.31
N HIS A 19 -3.11 -9.86 -21.72
CA HIS A 19 -3.64 -9.02 -22.80
C HIS A 19 -5.06 -8.45 -22.60
N TYR A 20 -5.59 -8.42 -21.36
CA TYR A 20 -6.86 -7.77 -21.03
C TYR A 20 -6.69 -6.63 -19.99
N TYR A 21 -5.54 -5.95 -20.05
CA TYR A 21 -5.21 -4.85 -19.13
C TYR A 21 -6.24 -3.72 -19.14
N GLN A 22 -6.67 -3.29 -20.34
CA GLN A 22 -7.58 -2.16 -20.47
C GLN A 22 -8.97 -2.49 -19.91
N GLU A 23 -9.48 -3.67 -20.20
CA GLU A 23 -10.77 -4.13 -19.69
C GLU A 23 -10.75 -4.22 -18.16
N MET A 24 -9.70 -4.77 -17.57
CA MET A 24 -9.54 -4.85 -16.12
C MET A 24 -9.41 -3.47 -15.50
N LEU A 25 -8.67 -2.57 -16.13
CA LEU A 25 -8.51 -1.20 -15.66
C LEU A 25 -9.87 -0.47 -15.60
N GLU A 26 -10.72 -0.63 -16.63
CA GLU A 26 -12.07 -0.04 -16.64
C GLU A 26 -12.97 -0.63 -15.54
N VAL A 27 -12.89 -1.92 -15.28
CA VAL A 27 -13.62 -2.56 -14.17
C VAL A 27 -13.18 -1.98 -12.82
N VAL A 28 -11.87 -1.88 -12.58
CA VAL A 28 -11.34 -1.33 -11.32
C VAL A 28 -11.71 0.15 -11.17
N LYS A 29 -11.64 0.95 -12.23
CA LYS A 29 -12.09 2.34 -12.24
C LYS A 29 -13.57 2.48 -11.89
N ALA A 30 -14.43 1.68 -12.51
CA ALA A 30 -15.86 1.70 -12.25
C ALA A 30 -16.17 1.34 -10.79
N MET A 31 -15.51 0.31 -10.26
CA MET A 31 -15.62 -0.11 -8.86
C MET A 31 -15.20 1.03 -7.91
N MET A 32 -14.03 1.63 -8.14
CA MET A 32 -13.52 2.71 -7.31
C MET A 32 -14.42 3.95 -7.36
N SER A 33 -14.88 4.32 -8.56
CA SER A 33 -15.79 5.44 -8.72
C SER A 33 -17.09 5.21 -7.96
N THR A 34 -17.69 4.04 -8.08
CA THR A 34 -18.94 3.69 -7.37
C THR A 34 -18.77 3.65 -5.87
N ALA A 35 -17.64 3.10 -5.40
CA ALA A 35 -17.41 2.95 -3.96
C ALA A 35 -17.05 4.27 -3.26
N LEU A 36 -16.31 5.15 -3.93
CA LEU A 36 -15.70 6.33 -3.31
C LEU A 36 -16.43 7.64 -3.66
N LYS A 37 -17.00 7.75 -4.85
CA LYS A 37 -17.62 8.98 -5.32
C LYS A 37 -19.10 9.03 -4.93
N ASP A 38 -19.51 10.18 -4.37
CA ASP A 38 -20.90 10.46 -4.03
C ASP A 38 -21.60 9.39 -3.17
N ASN A 39 -20.82 8.60 -2.41
CA ASN A 39 -21.31 7.53 -1.56
C ASN A 39 -21.58 8.04 -0.14
N ASN A 40 -22.80 8.45 0.13
CA ASN A 40 -23.21 8.97 1.44
C ASN A 40 -23.10 7.94 2.58
N ALA A 41 -23.00 6.65 2.27
CA ALA A 41 -22.80 5.60 3.27
C ALA A 41 -21.32 5.44 3.65
N LEU A 42 -20.40 5.97 2.86
CA LEU A 42 -18.96 5.87 3.11
C LEU A 42 -18.53 6.92 4.14
N GLN A 43 -18.00 6.46 5.27
CA GLN A 43 -17.41 7.32 6.30
C GLN A 43 -15.93 7.61 5.99
N PHE A 44 -15.16 6.60 5.68
CA PHE A 44 -13.80 6.71 5.15
C PHE A 44 -13.38 5.43 4.44
N ALA A 45 -12.33 5.52 3.64
CA ALA A 45 -11.70 4.40 2.96
C ALA A 45 -10.18 4.41 3.16
N ILE A 46 -9.59 3.22 3.30
CA ILE A 46 -8.15 3.00 3.20
C ILE A 46 -7.92 2.03 2.05
N ILE A 47 -7.05 2.40 1.14
CA ILE A 47 -6.75 1.64 -0.07
C ILE A 47 -5.23 1.49 -0.14
N THR A 48 -4.76 0.25 -0.24
CA THR A 48 -3.33 -0.07 -0.35
C THR A 48 -3.02 -0.79 -1.65
N GLY A 49 -1.77 -0.68 -2.11
CA GLY A 49 -1.27 -1.38 -3.29
C GLY A 49 0.23 -1.12 -3.49
N CYS A 50 0.87 -2.00 -4.25
CA CYS A 50 2.31 -1.91 -4.54
C CYS A 50 2.60 -1.05 -5.78
N LEU A 51 1.73 -1.08 -6.77
CA LEU A 51 1.90 -0.31 -8.00
C LEU A 51 1.15 1.01 -7.92
N LYS A 52 1.88 2.09 -8.12
CA LYS A 52 1.26 3.38 -8.40
C LYS A 52 0.71 3.34 -9.83
N ILE A 53 -0.41 2.66 -10.01
CA ILE A 53 -1.16 2.80 -11.24
C ILE A 53 -1.55 4.28 -11.31
N ALA A 54 -1.20 4.94 -12.42
CA ALA A 54 -1.23 6.39 -12.54
C ALA A 54 -2.50 6.96 -11.89
N LYS A 55 -2.34 7.86 -10.92
CA LYS A 55 -3.43 8.51 -10.17
C LYS A 55 -4.56 8.99 -11.08
N GLU A 56 -4.18 9.46 -12.27
CA GLU A 56 -5.06 10.03 -13.26
C GLU A 56 -6.00 8.99 -13.89
N SER A 57 -5.66 7.70 -13.86
CA SER A 57 -6.47 6.69 -14.52
C SER A 57 -7.52 6.03 -13.61
N ILE A 58 -7.19 5.75 -12.36
CA ILE A 58 -8.11 5.02 -11.45
C ILE A 58 -8.91 5.96 -10.56
N PHE A 59 -8.31 7.04 -10.12
CA PHE A 59 -8.91 7.97 -9.16
C PHE A 59 -9.39 9.28 -9.81
N THR A 60 -9.57 9.30 -11.13
CA THR A 60 -10.10 10.47 -11.84
C THR A 60 -11.48 10.85 -11.30
N GLY A 61 -11.58 12.07 -10.75
CA GLY A 61 -12.84 12.58 -10.20
C GLY A 61 -13.06 12.35 -8.71
N THR A 62 -12.10 11.76 -7.98
CA THR A 62 -12.12 11.70 -6.51
C THR A 62 -11.26 12.83 -5.94
N ASN A 63 -11.90 13.92 -5.47
CA ASN A 63 -11.19 15.13 -5.03
C ASN A 63 -10.68 15.07 -3.57
N ASN A 64 -11.13 14.11 -2.77
CA ASN A 64 -10.84 14.01 -1.34
C ASN A 64 -9.88 12.84 -1.03
N PHE A 65 -8.84 12.69 -1.82
CA PHE A 65 -7.93 11.57 -1.75
C PHE A 65 -6.52 12.03 -1.35
N VAL A 66 -6.00 11.47 -0.25
CA VAL A 66 -4.62 11.65 0.19
C VAL A 66 -3.84 10.40 -0.18
N SER A 67 -2.74 10.58 -0.91
CA SER A 67 -1.87 9.46 -1.31
C SER A 67 -0.53 9.59 -0.61
N ASP A 68 -0.20 8.60 0.18
CA ASP A 68 1.11 8.41 0.76
C ASP A 68 1.86 7.26 0.07
N THR A 69 3.17 7.32 0.11
CA THR A 69 4.08 6.29 -0.40
C THR A 69 5.17 6.06 0.64
N ILE A 70 5.96 5.01 0.46
CA ILE A 70 7.12 4.72 1.31
C ILE A 70 8.15 5.87 1.34
N THR A 71 8.10 6.76 0.35
CA THR A 71 8.96 7.96 0.29
C THR A 71 8.31 9.18 0.93
N SER A 72 7.10 9.07 1.45
CA SER A 72 6.41 10.14 2.16
C SER A 72 6.78 10.09 3.63
N SER A 73 7.13 11.21 4.25
CA SER A 73 7.55 11.27 5.65
C SER A 73 6.43 10.98 6.66
N ARG A 74 5.16 11.06 6.23
CA ARG A 74 4.00 11.03 7.13
C ARG A 74 3.77 9.67 7.82
N LEU A 75 4.03 8.57 7.13
CA LEU A 75 3.74 7.22 7.61
C LEU A 75 4.90 6.24 7.35
N ASN A 76 6.11 6.77 7.11
CA ASN A 76 7.27 5.97 6.72
C ASN A 76 7.63 4.88 7.75
N GLU A 77 7.44 5.15 9.03
CA GLU A 77 7.70 4.20 10.13
C GLU A 77 6.78 2.96 10.12
N TYR A 78 5.68 2.98 9.35
CA TYR A 78 4.72 1.87 9.28
C TYR A 78 4.89 0.98 8.05
N PHE A 79 5.83 1.29 7.16
CA PHE A 79 6.06 0.50 5.93
C PHE A 79 7.11 -0.61 6.08
N GLY A 80 7.64 -0.81 7.26
CA GLY A 80 8.64 -1.82 7.56
C GLY A 80 8.86 -1.92 9.05
N PHE A 81 9.97 -2.50 9.44
CA PHE A 81 10.40 -2.56 10.84
C PHE A 81 11.39 -1.45 11.13
N THR A 82 11.12 -0.66 12.15
CA THR A 82 12.10 0.27 12.70
C THR A 82 13.19 -0.49 13.46
N GLN A 83 14.32 0.17 13.76
CA GLN A 83 15.37 -0.45 14.58
C GLN A 83 14.83 -0.87 15.96
N ASP A 84 13.95 -0.05 16.56
CA ASP A 84 13.33 -0.37 17.84
C ASP A 84 12.43 -1.62 17.76
N ASP A 85 11.73 -1.81 16.64
CA ASP A 85 10.93 -3.02 16.42
C ASP A 85 11.81 -4.26 16.29
N VAL A 86 12.91 -4.16 15.54
CA VAL A 86 13.89 -5.26 15.39
C VAL A 86 14.50 -5.60 16.73
N ASP A 87 14.92 -4.62 17.50
CA ASP A 87 15.51 -4.82 18.83
C ASP A 87 14.52 -5.46 19.81
N ARG A 88 13.22 -5.11 19.69
CA ARG A 88 12.16 -5.75 20.48
C ARG A 88 11.97 -7.20 20.08
N ILE A 89 11.87 -7.49 18.77
CA ILE A 89 11.71 -8.85 18.25
C ILE A 89 12.89 -9.73 18.67
N LEU A 90 14.11 -9.26 18.53
CA LEU A 90 15.31 -10.00 18.93
C LEU A 90 15.35 -10.27 20.45
N ARG A 91 14.88 -9.33 21.24
CA ARG A 91 14.77 -9.46 22.69
C ARG A 91 13.74 -10.53 23.08
N ASP A 92 12.55 -10.47 22.44
CA ASP A 92 11.44 -11.39 22.73
C ASP A 92 11.74 -12.82 22.27
N ALA A 93 12.57 -12.95 21.21
CA ALA A 93 13.04 -14.24 20.68
C ALA A 93 14.29 -14.77 21.41
N ASP A 94 14.82 -14.07 22.42
CA ASP A 94 16.11 -14.39 23.09
C ASP A 94 17.27 -14.55 22.09
N ALA A 95 17.29 -13.69 21.06
CA ALA A 95 18.20 -13.77 19.91
C ALA A 95 19.05 -12.48 19.73
N LYS A 96 19.33 -11.75 20.79
CA LYS A 96 20.08 -10.48 20.75
C LYS A 96 21.47 -10.62 20.12
N ASP A 97 22.10 -11.76 20.28
CA ASP A 97 23.42 -12.05 19.70
C ASP A 97 23.41 -12.08 18.17
N HIS A 98 22.23 -12.15 17.56
CA HIS A 98 22.05 -12.14 16.08
C HIS A 98 21.81 -10.74 15.50
N ALA A 99 21.90 -9.66 16.28
CA ALA A 99 21.58 -8.30 15.81
C ALA A 99 22.44 -7.88 14.60
N GLU A 100 23.73 -8.13 14.65
CA GLU A 100 24.66 -7.81 13.54
C GLU A 100 24.35 -8.65 12.27
N ALA A 101 24.04 -9.93 12.44
CA ALA A 101 23.66 -10.78 11.32
C ALA A 101 22.32 -10.35 10.72
N MET A 102 21.34 -9.99 11.54
CA MET A 102 20.05 -9.47 11.11
C MET A 102 20.24 -8.21 10.30
N LYS A 103 21.04 -7.27 10.77
CA LYS A 103 21.35 -6.04 10.05
C LYS A 103 22.03 -6.33 8.71
N TYR A 104 23.00 -7.22 8.68
CA TYR A 104 23.71 -7.61 7.44
C TYR A 104 22.76 -8.18 6.37
N TRP A 105 21.77 -9.00 6.76
CA TRP A 105 20.87 -9.65 5.82
C TRP A 105 19.63 -8.85 5.43
N TYR A 106 19.17 -7.94 6.28
CA TYR A 106 17.87 -7.29 6.12
C TYR A 106 17.92 -5.76 6.11
N ASP A 107 19.07 -5.15 6.42
CA ASP A 107 19.25 -3.70 6.35
C ASP A 107 19.51 -3.27 4.90
N GLY A 108 18.73 -2.34 4.42
CA GLY A 108 18.92 -1.83 3.06
C GLY A 108 17.82 -0.87 2.59
N TYR A 109 16.85 -0.56 3.41
CA TYR A 109 15.79 0.38 3.09
C TYR A 109 15.96 1.67 3.88
N HIS A 110 16.07 2.79 3.16
CA HIS A 110 15.94 4.12 3.74
C HIS A 110 14.53 4.64 3.41
N PHE A 111 13.73 4.80 4.44
CA PHE A 111 12.46 5.52 4.35
C PHE A 111 12.72 6.99 4.59
N ALA A 112 11.99 7.87 3.90
CA ALA A 112 12.15 9.32 4.00
C ALA A 112 11.87 9.87 5.40
#